data_6602f3ef6f30f34111a669dedb42ce51
#
_entry.id   6602f3ef6f30f34111a669dedb42ce51
#
_cell.length_a   1.000
_cell.length_b   1.000
_cell.length_c   1.000
_cell.angle_alpha   90.00
_cell.angle_beta   90.00
_cell.angle_gamma   90.00
#
_symmetry.space_group_name_H-M   'P 1'
#
loop_
_entity.id
_entity.type
_entity.pdbx_description
1 polymer ?
#
loop_
_entity_poly.entity_id
_entity_poly.type
_entity_poly.pdbx_seq_one_letter_code
_entity_poly.pdbx_strand_id
1 'polypeptide(L)'
;MKTASPSLRGRDLISPVIAALISVIVNYGGTFILVFQAAKVAGLSPEMTASWIWSISIGVGVTGIWLSYRYKEPIITAWSTPGVAFLVSALVVTPYPEAIGAYMISAVGFIILGWSGMFERFVRLIPPGIASGLLAGILLQFGISAFGGAKVDPLLVIVLFTGYIVLRRFTSRYAIVGILAIGSIYLICMGKTDFSTIQLAVASPVFVVPAFSLNALLGVALPLFIITLTGQYMPGMLVLRNDGFKTSANPILAVTGLGSLLAAPFGSHAFNVAAITAAICTGKDAHEDSTKRYIAGIACGVFYIFVGIFGVTLAALFLILPATFIATLAGLALLGTIGGSLANALTDPKGRETALITFLATAANVTLLGVGGAFWGLFAGMMAHLLMNSKFPKKQFGTNK
;
A
#
# COMPACT_ATOMS: atom_id res chain seq x y z
N MET A 1 13.66 30.62 27.95
CA MET A 1 12.32 31.17 27.75
C MET A 1 11.42 30.07 27.18
N LYS A 2 10.49 29.56 27.96
CA LYS A 2 9.42 28.66 27.46
C LYS A 2 8.45 29.54 26.67
N THR A 3 8.53 29.47 25.34
CA THR A 3 7.49 30.06 24.48
C THR A 3 6.20 29.34 24.76
N ALA A 4 5.22 30.06 25.28
CA ALA A 4 3.87 29.54 25.48
C ALA A 4 3.38 28.95 24.15
N SER A 5 2.90 27.69 24.19
CA SER A 5 2.27 27.08 23.03
C SER A 5 1.08 27.97 22.62
N PRO A 6 0.99 28.38 21.33
CA PRO A 6 -0.13 29.21 20.90
C PRO A 6 -1.44 28.42 21.14
N SER A 7 -2.38 29.06 21.82
CA SER A 7 -3.69 28.48 22.09
C SER A 7 -4.37 28.12 20.76
N LEU A 8 -4.73 26.84 20.57
CA LEU A 8 -5.47 26.37 19.41
C LEU A 8 -6.84 27.12 19.39
N ARG A 9 -7.10 27.83 18.32
CA ARG A 9 -8.42 28.42 18.05
C ARG A 9 -9.25 27.43 17.25
N GLY A 10 -10.57 27.41 17.43
CA GLY A 10 -11.45 26.47 16.70
C GLY A 10 -11.27 26.51 15.17
N ARG A 11 -10.94 27.67 14.60
CA ARG A 11 -10.63 27.84 13.19
C ARG A 11 -9.36 27.06 12.74
N ASP A 12 -8.40 26.85 13.64
CA ASP A 12 -7.16 26.12 13.35
C ASP A 12 -7.40 24.61 13.20
N LEU A 13 -8.55 24.09 13.64
CA LEU A 13 -8.92 22.68 13.57
C LEU A 13 -9.62 22.31 12.24
N ILE A 14 -10.34 23.26 11.63
CA ILE A 14 -11.22 22.96 10.49
C ILE A 14 -10.42 22.46 9.29
N SER A 15 -9.39 23.19 8.87
CA SER A 15 -8.61 22.84 7.68
C SER A 15 -7.86 21.51 7.82
N PRO A 16 -7.13 21.22 8.95
CA PRO A 16 -6.50 19.92 9.16
C PRO A 16 -7.50 18.76 9.21
N VAL A 17 -8.67 18.96 9.82
CA VAL A 17 -9.69 17.91 9.92
C VAL A 17 -10.29 17.61 8.54
N ILE A 18 -10.57 18.64 7.72
CA ILE A 18 -11.03 18.45 6.33
C ILE A 18 -9.96 17.73 5.51
N ALA A 19 -8.69 18.12 5.60
CA ALA A 19 -7.59 17.46 4.91
C ALA A 19 -7.48 15.98 5.31
N ALA A 20 -7.64 15.69 6.60
CA ALA A 20 -7.67 14.33 7.13
C ALA A 20 -8.82 13.50 6.57
N LEU A 21 -10.04 14.06 6.56
CA LEU A 21 -11.22 13.40 6.01
C LEU A 21 -11.02 13.06 4.52
N ILE A 22 -10.53 14.02 3.75
CA ILE A 22 -10.21 13.84 2.33
C ILE A 22 -9.15 12.75 2.15
N SER A 23 -8.08 12.77 2.95
CA SER A 23 -7.01 11.76 2.91
C SER A 23 -7.56 10.35 3.14
N VAL A 24 -8.43 10.16 4.13
CA VAL A 24 -9.05 8.88 4.46
C VAL A 24 -9.99 8.43 3.34
N ILE A 25 -10.86 9.32 2.83
CA ILE A 25 -11.76 9.01 1.71
C ILE A 25 -10.97 8.59 0.47
N VAL A 26 -9.89 9.31 0.12
CA VAL A 26 -9.03 8.96 -1.03
C VAL A 26 -8.38 7.61 -0.84
N ASN A 27 -7.94 7.27 0.38
CA ASN A 27 -7.27 6.01 0.66
C ASN A 27 -8.24 4.81 0.56
N TYR A 28 -9.41 4.90 1.19
CA TYR A 28 -10.44 3.85 1.10
C TYR A 28 -11.07 3.75 -0.29
N GLY A 29 -11.41 4.87 -0.89
CA GLY A 29 -12.03 4.91 -2.22
C GLY A 29 -11.08 4.50 -3.35
N GLY A 30 -9.76 4.58 -3.13
CA GLY A 30 -8.76 4.24 -4.13
C GLY A 30 -8.26 2.81 -4.03
N THR A 31 -7.49 2.53 -3.00
CA THR A 31 -6.66 1.32 -2.95
C THR A 31 -7.19 0.22 -2.02
N PHE A 32 -8.18 0.52 -1.19
CA PHE A 32 -8.72 -0.45 -0.23
C PHE A 32 -9.43 -1.63 -0.90
N ILE A 33 -9.89 -1.45 -2.12
CA ILE A 33 -10.45 -2.50 -2.97
C ILE A 33 -9.52 -3.71 -3.12
N LEU A 34 -8.20 -3.50 -3.03
CA LEU A 34 -7.19 -4.56 -3.07
C LEU A 34 -7.29 -5.50 -1.87
N VAL A 35 -7.69 -4.99 -0.70
CA VAL A 35 -7.90 -5.81 0.50
C VAL A 35 -9.03 -6.81 0.25
N PHE A 36 -10.12 -6.39 -0.40
CA PHE A 36 -11.22 -7.29 -0.76
C PHE A 36 -10.81 -8.32 -1.80
N GLN A 37 -10.01 -7.91 -2.80
CA GLN A 37 -9.49 -8.86 -3.78
C GLN A 37 -8.58 -9.90 -3.12
N ALA A 38 -7.69 -9.49 -2.22
CA ALA A 38 -6.82 -10.38 -1.48
C ALA A 38 -7.63 -11.33 -0.56
N ALA A 39 -8.63 -10.81 0.17
CA ALA A 39 -9.52 -11.60 1.01
C ALA A 39 -10.30 -12.64 0.18
N LYS A 40 -10.83 -12.26 -0.98
CA LYS A 40 -11.55 -13.15 -1.90
C LYS A 40 -10.66 -14.27 -2.43
N VAL A 41 -9.44 -13.95 -2.85
CA VAL A 41 -8.46 -14.93 -3.35
C VAL A 41 -8.05 -15.89 -2.25
N ALA A 42 -7.89 -15.42 -1.01
CA ALA A 42 -7.60 -16.25 0.16
C ALA A 42 -8.80 -17.09 0.63
N GLY A 43 -9.99 -16.95 0.02
CA GLY A 43 -11.20 -17.67 0.41
C GLY A 43 -11.72 -17.30 1.80
N LEU A 44 -11.49 -16.06 2.25
CA LEU A 44 -11.90 -15.62 3.58
C LEU A 44 -13.40 -15.46 3.69
N SER A 45 -13.95 -15.86 4.86
CA SER A 45 -15.34 -15.57 5.19
C SER A 45 -15.60 -14.07 5.33
N PRO A 46 -16.86 -13.61 5.26
CA PRO A 46 -17.20 -12.20 5.50
C PRO A 46 -16.71 -11.69 6.84
N GLU A 47 -16.76 -12.51 7.90
CA GLU A 47 -16.32 -12.18 9.26
C GLU A 47 -14.79 -12.00 9.31
N MET A 48 -14.04 -12.90 8.67
CA MET A 48 -12.57 -12.79 8.56
C MET A 48 -12.16 -11.58 7.75
N THR A 49 -12.89 -11.27 6.67
CA THR A 49 -12.68 -10.08 5.86
C THR A 49 -12.95 -8.81 6.68
N ALA A 50 -14.05 -8.78 7.44
CA ALA A 50 -14.37 -7.67 8.33
C ALA A 50 -13.33 -7.49 9.45
N SER A 51 -12.80 -8.59 9.99
CA SER A 51 -11.71 -8.60 10.97
C SER A 51 -10.42 -8.00 10.38
N TRP A 52 -10.07 -8.34 9.14
CA TRP A 52 -8.94 -7.73 8.43
C TRP A 52 -9.12 -6.22 8.31
N ILE A 53 -10.31 -5.77 7.86
CA ILE A 53 -10.64 -4.34 7.74
C ILE A 53 -10.53 -3.65 9.10
N TRP A 54 -11.11 -4.26 10.14
CA TRP A 54 -11.07 -3.75 11.51
C TRP A 54 -9.62 -3.59 11.99
N SER A 55 -8.84 -4.67 11.91
CA SER A 55 -7.48 -4.70 12.47
C SER A 55 -6.54 -3.72 11.79
N ILE A 56 -6.62 -3.61 10.44
CA ILE A 56 -5.80 -2.68 9.69
C ILE A 56 -6.18 -1.22 9.98
N SER A 57 -7.48 -0.93 10.05
CA SER A 57 -7.99 0.42 10.26
C SER A 57 -7.72 0.92 11.68
N ILE A 58 -7.98 0.08 12.69
CA ILE A 58 -7.69 0.40 14.10
C ILE A 58 -6.18 0.56 14.29
N GLY A 59 -5.38 -0.37 13.78
CA GLY A 59 -3.93 -0.32 13.94
C GLY A 59 -3.28 0.88 13.27
N VAL A 60 -3.69 1.19 12.03
CA VAL A 60 -3.29 2.41 11.33
C VAL A 60 -3.72 3.64 12.12
N GLY A 61 -4.98 3.69 12.56
CA GLY A 61 -5.51 4.82 13.33
C GLY A 61 -4.73 5.09 14.61
N VAL A 62 -4.53 4.05 15.43
CA VAL A 62 -3.81 4.17 16.71
C VAL A 62 -2.35 4.57 16.50
N THR A 63 -1.64 3.95 15.57
CA THR A 63 -0.23 4.27 15.30
C THR A 63 -0.07 5.69 14.75
N GLY A 64 -0.97 6.15 13.88
CA GLY A 64 -0.97 7.51 13.33
C GLY A 64 -1.25 8.57 14.38
N ILE A 65 -2.26 8.36 15.26
CA ILE A 65 -2.55 9.26 16.39
C ILE A 65 -1.33 9.37 17.29
N TRP A 66 -0.76 8.23 17.71
CA TRP A 66 0.36 8.22 18.63
C TRP A 66 1.59 8.93 18.05
N LEU A 67 1.98 8.61 16.81
CA LEU A 67 3.12 9.22 16.14
C LEU A 67 2.91 10.73 15.94
N SER A 68 1.76 11.15 15.43
CA SER A 68 1.48 12.57 15.18
C SER A 68 1.41 13.37 16.47
N TYR A 69 0.81 12.81 17.53
CA TYR A 69 0.75 13.47 18.85
C TYR A 69 2.14 13.58 19.50
N ARG A 70 2.94 12.48 19.44
CA ARG A 70 4.26 12.40 20.09
C ARG A 70 5.29 13.33 19.48
N TYR A 71 5.31 13.39 18.13
CA TYR A 71 6.32 14.17 17.39
C TYR A 71 5.83 15.56 16.98
N LYS A 72 4.55 15.86 17.14
CA LYS A 72 3.92 17.12 16.68
C LYS A 72 4.14 17.35 15.18
N GLU A 73 4.18 16.29 14.41
CA GLU A 73 4.31 16.26 12.96
C GLU A 73 3.15 15.45 12.35
N PRO A 74 2.67 15.77 11.14
CA PRO A 74 1.56 15.05 10.49
C PRO A 74 2.05 13.70 9.94
N ILE A 75 2.33 12.74 10.83
CA ILE A 75 2.78 11.40 10.46
C ILE A 75 1.54 10.56 10.13
N ILE A 76 1.17 10.55 8.85
CA ILE A 76 0.05 9.79 8.37
C ILE A 76 0.47 8.35 8.18
N THR A 77 -0.16 7.44 8.90
CA THR A 77 0.01 6.00 8.71
C THR A 77 -1.07 5.46 7.78
N ALA A 78 -0.77 4.38 7.09
CA ALA A 78 -1.67 3.66 6.20
C ALA A 78 -1.23 2.19 6.10
N TRP A 79 -2.03 1.37 5.42
CA TRP A 79 -1.62 0.03 5.01
C TRP A 79 -0.67 0.08 3.82
N SER A 80 0.09 -0.99 3.62
CA SER A 80 0.94 -1.14 2.45
C SER A 80 0.11 -1.45 1.20
N THR A 81 -0.21 -0.43 0.42
CA THR A 81 -0.92 -0.60 -0.86
C THR A 81 -0.18 -1.55 -1.81
N PRO A 82 1.13 -1.37 -2.09
CA PRO A 82 1.85 -2.33 -2.92
C PRO A 82 1.98 -3.70 -2.26
N GLY A 83 2.01 -3.75 -0.92
CA GLY A 83 1.99 -5.00 -0.16
C GLY A 83 0.69 -5.76 -0.36
N VAL A 84 -0.48 -5.13 -0.21
CA VAL A 84 -1.75 -5.81 -0.44
C VAL A 84 -1.96 -6.19 -1.90
N ALA A 85 -1.50 -5.38 -2.85
CA ALA A 85 -1.50 -5.76 -4.26
C ALA A 85 -0.68 -7.03 -4.51
N PHE A 86 0.50 -7.14 -3.91
CA PHE A 86 1.29 -8.35 -3.92
C PHE A 86 0.54 -9.54 -3.29
N LEU A 87 -0.16 -9.33 -2.17
CA LEU A 87 -0.92 -10.40 -1.49
C LEU A 87 -2.04 -11.00 -2.35
N VAL A 88 -2.62 -10.26 -3.28
CA VAL A 88 -3.62 -10.80 -4.23
C VAL A 88 -3.04 -11.97 -5.04
N SER A 89 -1.76 -11.96 -5.37
CA SER A 89 -1.10 -13.07 -6.06
C SER A 89 -0.52 -14.11 -5.08
N ALA A 90 0.03 -13.67 -3.97
CA ALA A 90 0.69 -14.55 -3.01
C ALA A 90 -0.30 -15.48 -2.27
N LEU A 91 -1.49 -14.98 -1.93
CA LEU A 91 -2.52 -15.74 -1.21
C LEU A 91 -3.22 -16.81 -2.07
N VAL A 92 -2.99 -16.84 -3.38
CA VAL A 92 -3.45 -17.96 -4.24
C VAL A 92 -2.81 -19.28 -3.83
N VAL A 93 -1.54 -19.24 -3.41
CA VAL A 93 -0.72 -20.43 -3.14
C VAL A 93 -0.29 -20.57 -1.69
N THR A 94 -0.58 -19.57 -0.84
CA THR A 94 -0.17 -19.56 0.57
C THR A 94 -1.40 -19.73 1.46
N PRO A 95 -1.47 -20.77 2.31
CA PRO A 95 -2.53 -20.90 3.30
C PRO A 95 -2.60 -19.68 4.22
N TYR A 96 -3.81 -19.23 4.53
CA TYR A 96 -3.99 -17.97 5.26
C TYR A 96 -3.32 -17.92 6.64
N PRO A 97 -3.33 -19.00 7.47
CA PRO A 97 -2.57 -19.02 8.73
C PRO A 97 -1.05 -18.81 8.53
N GLU A 98 -0.48 -19.34 7.43
CA GLU A 98 0.94 -19.14 7.10
C GLU A 98 1.20 -17.71 6.63
N ALA A 99 0.25 -17.11 5.90
CA ALA A 99 0.33 -15.70 5.52
C ALA A 99 0.33 -14.80 6.77
N ILE A 100 -0.50 -15.10 7.78
CA ILE A 100 -0.49 -14.39 9.07
C ILE A 100 0.90 -14.50 9.73
N GLY A 101 1.49 -15.69 9.79
CA GLY A 101 2.86 -15.88 10.29
C GLY A 101 3.89 -15.05 9.50
N ALA A 102 3.75 -14.99 8.18
CA ALA A 102 4.61 -14.18 7.33
C ALA A 102 4.45 -12.67 7.57
N TYR A 103 3.22 -12.18 7.83
CA TYR A 103 2.98 -10.78 8.22
C TYR A 103 3.68 -10.45 9.53
N MET A 104 3.62 -11.35 10.51
CA MET A 104 4.31 -11.18 11.80
C MET A 104 5.84 -11.13 11.62
N ILE A 105 6.42 -12.00 10.80
CA ILE A 105 7.86 -12.00 10.51
C ILE A 105 8.26 -10.68 9.82
N SER A 106 7.50 -10.23 8.83
CA SER A 106 7.74 -8.95 8.17
C SER A 106 7.67 -7.77 9.16
N ALA A 107 6.68 -7.79 10.06
CA ALA A 107 6.52 -6.79 11.11
C ALA A 107 7.71 -6.77 12.09
N VAL A 108 8.21 -7.93 12.52
CA VAL A 108 9.43 -8.06 13.33
C VAL A 108 10.63 -7.46 12.59
N GLY A 109 10.72 -7.68 11.27
CA GLY A 109 11.76 -7.06 10.42
C GLY A 109 11.72 -5.52 10.50
N PHE A 110 10.53 -4.90 10.43
CA PHE A 110 10.39 -3.43 10.59
C PHE A 110 10.76 -2.97 11.99
N ILE A 111 10.40 -3.71 13.04
CA ILE A 111 10.77 -3.39 14.43
C ILE A 111 12.30 -3.40 14.58
N ILE A 112 12.96 -4.46 14.11
CA ILE A 112 14.42 -4.58 14.19
C ILE A 112 15.09 -3.43 13.43
N LEU A 113 14.59 -3.12 12.22
CA LEU A 113 15.14 -2.05 11.40
C LEU A 113 14.95 -0.67 12.05
N GLY A 114 13.78 -0.45 12.69
CA GLY A 114 13.50 0.77 13.45
C GLY A 114 14.37 0.92 14.69
N TRP A 115 14.59 -0.14 15.46
CA TRP A 115 15.42 -0.09 16.67
C TRP A 115 16.92 -0.03 16.38
N SER A 116 17.40 -0.73 15.35
CA SER A 116 18.80 -0.73 14.98
C SER A 116 19.27 0.57 14.35
N GLY A 117 18.36 1.43 13.87
CA GLY A 117 18.72 2.64 13.14
C GLY A 117 19.32 2.40 11.77
N MET A 118 19.23 1.17 11.27
CA MET A 118 19.89 0.75 10.02
C MET A 118 19.06 0.97 8.77
N PHE A 119 17.90 1.65 8.87
CA PHE A 119 16.99 1.88 7.75
C PHE A 119 17.71 2.42 6.50
N GLU A 120 18.43 3.52 6.63
CA GLU A 120 19.13 4.15 5.49
C GLU A 120 20.20 3.21 4.90
N ARG A 121 20.87 2.42 5.73
CA ARG A 121 21.88 1.45 5.28
C ARG A 121 21.24 0.29 4.55
N PHE A 122 20.16 -0.25 5.08
CA PHE A 122 19.44 -1.37 4.48
C PHE A 122 18.83 -0.99 3.12
N VAL A 123 18.21 0.18 3.04
CA VAL A 123 17.62 0.69 1.80
C VAL A 123 18.68 0.80 0.69
N ARG A 124 19.90 1.18 1.00
CA ARG A 124 21.01 1.26 0.02
C ARG A 124 21.49 -0.10 -0.50
N LEU A 125 21.17 -1.21 0.17
CA LEU A 125 21.51 -2.56 -0.31
C LEU A 125 20.62 -3.03 -1.46
N ILE A 126 19.42 -2.46 -1.57
CA ILE A 126 18.47 -2.80 -2.62
C ILE A 126 18.61 -1.79 -3.76
N PRO A 127 19.11 -2.21 -4.94
CA PRO A 127 19.20 -1.31 -6.08
C PRO A 127 17.81 -0.72 -6.42
N PRO A 128 17.67 0.61 -6.51
CA PRO A 128 16.36 1.25 -6.73
C PRO A 128 15.63 0.75 -7.98
N GLY A 129 16.37 0.44 -9.05
CA GLY A 129 15.83 -0.13 -10.28
C GLY A 129 15.19 -1.51 -10.05
N ILE A 130 15.82 -2.38 -9.26
CA ILE A 130 15.30 -3.72 -8.93
C ILE A 130 14.02 -3.60 -8.07
N ALA A 131 14.04 -2.75 -7.04
CA ALA A 131 12.86 -2.52 -6.21
C ALA A 131 11.68 -1.97 -7.02
N SER A 132 11.96 -1.03 -7.93
CA SER A 132 10.94 -0.45 -8.83
C SER A 132 10.46 -1.45 -9.89
N GLY A 133 11.35 -2.28 -10.43
CA GLY A 133 11.00 -3.36 -11.36
C GLY A 133 10.11 -4.42 -10.70
N LEU A 134 10.43 -4.81 -9.46
CA LEU A 134 9.59 -5.71 -8.66
C LEU A 134 8.17 -5.15 -8.49
N LEU A 135 8.08 -3.90 -8.06
CA LEU A 135 6.78 -3.24 -7.85
C LEU A 135 6.00 -3.12 -9.15
N ALA A 136 6.63 -2.66 -10.23
CA ALA A 136 6.01 -2.55 -11.54
C ALA A 136 5.49 -3.91 -12.04
N GLY A 137 6.26 -4.99 -11.87
CA GLY A 137 5.86 -6.35 -12.26
C GLY A 137 4.63 -6.85 -11.53
N ILE A 138 4.55 -6.63 -10.21
CA ILE A 138 3.38 -6.98 -9.40
C ILE A 138 2.15 -6.20 -9.87
N LEU A 139 2.29 -4.90 -10.05
CA LEU A 139 1.17 -4.01 -10.34
C LEU A 139 0.68 -4.12 -11.80
N LEU A 140 1.49 -4.64 -12.72
CA LEU A 140 1.13 -4.77 -14.14
C LEU A 140 -0.17 -5.55 -14.33
N GLN A 141 -0.37 -6.62 -13.56
CA GLN A 141 -1.57 -7.47 -13.67
C GLN A 141 -2.86 -6.69 -13.39
N PHE A 142 -2.82 -5.73 -12.47
CA PHE A 142 -3.98 -4.87 -12.20
C PHE A 142 -4.27 -3.94 -13.37
N GLY A 143 -3.23 -3.37 -14.00
CA GLY A 143 -3.37 -2.56 -15.21
C GLY A 143 -4.00 -3.36 -16.36
N ILE A 144 -3.51 -4.59 -16.59
CA ILE A 144 -4.06 -5.49 -17.62
C ILE A 144 -5.53 -5.85 -17.30
N SER A 145 -5.82 -6.20 -16.04
CA SER A 145 -7.15 -6.58 -15.60
C SER A 145 -8.18 -5.46 -15.73
N ALA A 146 -7.76 -4.19 -15.56
CA ALA A 146 -8.65 -3.04 -15.74
C ALA A 146 -9.23 -2.98 -17.15
N PHE A 147 -8.42 -3.26 -18.17
CA PHE A 147 -8.88 -3.30 -19.56
C PHE A 147 -9.51 -4.65 -19.92
N GLY A 148 -9.05 -5.73 -19.29
CA GLY A 148 -9.61 -7.08 -19.47
C GLY A 148 -11.10 -7.17 -19.14
N GLY A 149 -11.57 -6.37 -18.20
CA GLY A 149 -12.99 -6.24 -17.83
C GLY A 149 -13.92 -5.84 -18.99
N ALA A 150 -13.38 -5.20 -20.04
CA ALA A 150 -14.14 -4.84 -21.22
C ALA A 150 -14.70 -6.04 -21.99
N LYS A 151 -14.16 -7.23 -21.79
CA LYS A 151 -14.69 -8.48 -22.37
C LYS A 151 -16.02 -8.91 -21.73
N VAL A 152 -16.25 -8.49 -20.46
CA VAL A 152 -17.44 -8.87 -19.67
C VAL A 152 -18.48 -7.74 -19.68
N ASP A 153 -18.03 -6.50 -19.41
CA ASP A 153 -18.89 -5.31 -19.36
C ASP A 153 -18.17 -4.13 -20.01
N PRO A 154 -18.21 -4.03 -21.37
CA PRO A 154 -17.51 -2.99 -22.09
C PRO A 154 -17.99 -1.58 -21.74
N LEU A 155 -19.31 -1.41 -21.50
CA LEU A 155 -19.88 -0.10 -21.20
C LEU A 155 -19.42 0.42 -19.84
N LEU A 156 -19.41 -0.43 -18.83
CA LEU A 156 -18.89 -0.09 -17.50
C LEU A 156 -17.43 0.37 -17.58
N VAL A 157 -16.59 -0.41 -18.27
CA VAL A 157 -15.16 -0.09 -18.41
C VAL A 157 -14.94 1.24 -19.15
N ILE A 158 -15.70 1.49 -20.24
CA ILE A 158 -15.65 2.77 -20.98
C ILE A 158 -16.06 3.93 -20.08
N VAL A 159 -17.16 3.80 -19.31
CA VAL A 159 -17.62 4.85 -18.39
C VAL A 159 -16.56 5.17 -17.33
N LEU A 160 -15.99 4.14 -16.69
CA LEU A 160 -14.97 4.31 -15.67
C LEU A 160 -13.68 4.91 -16.24
N PHE A 161 -13.22 4.43 -17.39
CA PHE A 161 -11.99 4.90 -18.02
C PHE A 161 -12.12 6.33 -18.52
N THR A 162 -13.22 6.66 -19.20
CA THR A 162 -13.50 8.03 -19.67
C THR A 162 -13.66 8.99 -18.49
N GLY A 163 -14.42 8.58 -17.47
CA GLY A 163 -14.57 9.35 -16.24
C GLY A 163 -13.24 9.60 -15.56
N TYR A 164 -12.37 8.59 -15.49
CA TYR A 164 -11.02 8.74 -14.95
C TYR A 164 -10.19 9.76 -15.70
N ILE A 165 -10.14 9.69 -17.03
CA ILE A 165 -9.36 10.65 -17.86
C ILE A 165 -9.85 12.07 -17.64
N VAL A 166 -11.18 12.28 -17.70
CA VAL A 166 -11.80 13.59 -17.51
C VAL A 166 -11.50 14.13 -16.11
N LEU A 167 -11.77 13.35 -15.09
CA LEU A 167 -11.55 13.79 -13.70
C LEU A 167 -10.06 14.03 -13.43
N ARG A 168 -9.18 13.20 -13.95
CA ARG A 168 -7.73 13.37 -13.76
C ARG A 168 -7.21 14.66 -14.39
N ARG A 169 -7.82 15.12 -15.49
CA ARG A 169 -7.50 16.41 -16.13
C ARG A 169 -7.85 17.60 -15.24
N PHE A 170 -9.00 17.56 -14.57
CA PHE A 170 -9.50 18.70 -13.77
C PHE A 170 -9.18 18.58 -12.29
N THR A 171 -9.20 17.38 -11.75
CA THR A 171 -9.05 17.12 -10.31
C THR A 171 -8.29 15.81 -10.05
N SER A 172 -7.02 15.75 -10.45
CA SER A 172 -6.23 14.49 -10.40
C SER A 172 -6.24 13.82 -9.03
N ARG A 173 -6.30 14.62 -7.95
CA ARG A 173 -6.35 14.18 -6.55
C ARG A 173 -7.62 13.37 -6.21
N TYR A 174 -8.75 13.73 -6.80
CA TYR A 174 -10.05 13.13 -6.50
C TYR A 174 -10.55 12.20 -7.61
N ALA A 175 -9.77 11.99 -8.66
CA ALA A 175 -10.20 11.22 -9.83
C ALA A 175 -10.72 9.82 -9.46
N ILE A 176 -10.03 9.12 -8.55
CA ILE A 176 -10.42 7.76 -8.12
C ILE A 176 -11.73 7.77 -7.32
N VAL A 177 -11.88 8.71 -6.40
CA VAL A 177 -13.14 8.88 -5.64
C VAL A 177 -14.29 9.24 -6.58
N GLY A 178 -14.01 10.10 -7.57
CA GLY A 178 -15.00 10.48 -8.59
C GLY A 178 -15.45 9.31 -9.44
N ILE A 179 -14.55 8.46 -9.92
CA ILE A 179 -14.94 7.27 -10.70
C ILE A 179 -15.60 6.20 -9.84
N LEU A 180 -15.26 6.08 -8.55
CA LEU A 180 -16.01 5.24 -7.62
C LEU A 180 -17.49 5.70 -7.54
N ALA A 181 -17.71 7.01 -7.39
CA ALA A 181 -19.06 7.57 -7.36
C ALA A 181 -19.81 7.39 -8.69
N ILE A 182 -19.18 7.76 -9.82
CA ILE A 182 -19.75 7.61 -11.17
C ILE A 182 -20.12 6.16 -11.44
N GLY A 183 -19.21 5.23 -11.14
CA GLY A 183 -19.43 3.82 -11.36
C GLY A 183 -20.49 3.23 -10.44
N SER A 184 -20.57 3.67 -9.18
CA SER A 184 -21.65 3.27 -8.27
C SER A 184 -23.03 3.74 -8.77
N ILE A 185 -23.12 4.99 -9.23
CA ILE A 185 -24.35 5.54 -9.84
C ILE A 185 -24.72 4.73 -11.09
N TYR A 186 -23.75 4.43 -11.96
CA TYR A 186 -23.99 3.60 -13.15
C TYR A 186 -24.56 2.22 -12.78
N LEU A 187 -23.97 1.54 -11.77
CA LEU A 187 -24.42 0.23 -11.32
C LEU A 187 -25.85 0.26 -10.77
N ILE A 188 -26.22 1.31 -10.02
CA ILE A 188 -27.57 1.53 -9.51
C ILE A 188 -28.55 1.74 -10.67
N CYS A 189 -28.25 2.65 -11.59
CA CYS A 189 -29.09 2.96 -12.74
C CYS A 189 -29.32 1.75 -13.66
N MET A 190 -28.31 0.85 -13.76
CA MET A 190 -28.42 -0.38 -14.55
C MET A 190 -29.02 -1.56 -13.78
N GLY A 191 -29.43 -1.38 -12.53
CA GLY A 191 -29.98 -2.45 -11.69
C GLY A 191 -28.97 -3.58 -11.41
N LYS A 192 -27.65 -3.31 -11.52
CA LYS A 192 -26.60 -4.32 -11.32
C LYS A 192 -26.18 -4.50 -9.87
N THR A 193 -26.71 -3.66 -8.98
CA THR A 193 -26.34 -3.64 -7.55
C THR A 193 -27.50 -3.12 -6.73
N ASP A 194 -27.79 -3.80 -5.63
CA ASP A 194 -28.81 -3.40 -4.66
C ASP A 194 -28.16 -3.05 -3.32
N PHE A 195 -28.12 -1.76 -3.00
CA PHE A 195 -27.59 -1.24 -1.76
C PHE A 195 -28.57 -1.32 -0.57
N SER A 196 -29.83 -1.67 -0.81
CA SER A 196 -30.86 -1.77 0.25
C SER A 196 -30.59 -2.90 1.25
N THR A 197 -29.79 -3.87 0.84
CA THR A 197 -29.40 -5.03 1.66
C THR A 197 -28.30 -4.72 2.69
N ILE A 198 -27.67 -3.54 2.62
CA ILE A 198 -26.57 -3.18 3.50
C ILE A 198 -27.12 -2.77 4.87
N GLN A 199 -26.67 -3.47 5.90
CA GLN A 199 -26.97 -3.14 7.29
C GLN A 199 -25.76 -2.53 7.96
N LEU A 200 -26.00 -1.53 8.81
CA LEU A 200 -24.95 -0.96 9.65
C LEU A 200 -24.60 -1.97 10.73
N ALA A 201 -23.39 -2.48 10.70
CA ALA A 201 -22.93 -3.48 11.65
C ALA A 201 -21.49 -3.20 12.13
N VAL A 202 -21.23 -3.51 13.38
CA VAL A 202 -19.91 -3.35 14.02
C VAL A 202 -19.08 -4.60 13.77
N ALA A 203 -17.82 -4.41 13.42
CA ALA A 203 -16.88 -5.49 13.20
C ALA A 203 -16.46 -6.15 14.53
N SER A 204 -16.43 -7.47 14.53
CA SER A 204 -15.84 -8.27 15.62
C SER A 204 -14.52 -8.87 15.14
N PRO A 205 -13.42 -8.68 15.88
CA PRO A 205 -12.14 -9.24 15.49
C PRO A 205 -12.15 -10.78 15.57
N VAL A 206 -11.66 -11.42 14.52
CA VAL A 206 -11.50 -12.88 14.45
C VAL A 206 -10.01 -13.20 14.55
N PHE A 207 -9.65 -13.94 15.60
CA PHE A 207 -8.27 -14.35 15.81
C PHE A 207 -7.93 -15.57 14.96
N VAL A 208 -6.87 -15.47 14.16
CA VAL A 208 -6.32 -16.56 13.35
C VAL A 208 -4.99 -17.00 13.99
N VAL A 209 -4.89 -18.28 14.32
CA VAL A 209 -3.64 -18.84 14.88
C VAL A 209 -2.57 -18.81 13.79
N PRO A 210 -1.44 -18.10 14.01
CA PRO A 210 -0.36 -18.03 13.03
C PRO A 210 0.31 -19.39 12.81
N ALA A 211 0.59 -19.74 11.56
CA ALA A 211 1.46 -20.85 11.19
C ALA A 211 2.73 -20.32 10.52
N PHE A 212 3.82 -21.05 10.65
CA PHE A 212 5.11 -20.63 10.10
C PHE A 212 5.65 -21.71 9.18
N SER A 213 5.99 -21.35 7.94
CA SER A 213 6.65 -22.19 6.96
C SER A 213 7.76 -21.46 6.24
N LEU A 214 8.74 -22.20 5.73
CA LEU A 214 9.82 -21.61 4.93
C LEU A 214 9.28 -21.02 3.63
N ASN A 215 8.27 -21.66 3.03
CA ASN A 215 7.62 -21.16 1.81
C ASN A 215 6.94 -19.80 2.06
N ALA A 216 6.22 -19.63 3.16
CA ALA A 216 5.60 -18.35 3.51
C ALA A 216 6.64 -17.29 3.92
N LEU A 217 7.74 -17.69 4.56
CA LEU A 217 8.86 -16.78 4.86
C LEU A 217 9.45 -16.20 3.56
N LEU A 218 9.80 -17.05 2.61
CA LEU A 218 10.43 -16.64 1.35
C LEU A 218 9.42 -16.05 0.37
N GLY A 219 8.23 -16.65 0.25
CA GLY A 219 7.20 -16.28 -0.72
C GLY A 219 6.34 -15.09 -0.32
N VAL A 220 6.20 -14.82 0.97
CA VAL A 220 5.33 -13.74 1.47
C VAL A 220 6.10 -12.75 2.34
N ALA A 221 6.75 -13.18 3.43
CA ALA A 221 7.32 -12.26 4.40
C ALA A 221 8.42 -11.38 3.79
N LEU A 222 9.38 -11.99 3.08
CA LEU A 222 10.51 -11.28 2.48
C LEU A 222 10.06 -10.31 1.37
N PRO A 223 9.25 -10.71 0.37
CA PRO A 223 8.75 -9.77 -0.62
C PRO A 223 7.91 -8.66 0.00
N LEU A 224 6.99 -8.97 0.93
CA LEU A 224 6.14 -7.98 1.60
C LEU A 224 6.99 -6.94 2.35
N PHE A 225 8.04 -7.37 3.06
CA PHE A 225 8.97 -6.51 3.75
C PHE A 225 9.68 -5.55 2.78
N ILE A 226 10.27 -6.07 1.68
CA ILE A 226 11.00 -5.27 0.71
C ILE A 226 10.09 -4.30 -0.03
N ILE A 227 8.93 -4.77 -0.50
CA ILE A 227 7.94 -3.96 -1.22
C ILE A 227 7.43 -2.82 -0.33
N THR A 228 7.10 -3.11 0.93
CA THR A 228 6.62 -2.10 1.87
C THR A 228 7.71 -1.09 2.21
N LEU A 229 8.96 -1.55 2.41
CA LEU A 229 10.09 -0.69 2.70
C LEU A 229 10.36 0.29 1.56
N THR A 230 10.44 -0.21 0.33
CA THR A 230 10.81 0.57 -0.86
C THR A 230 9.63 1.32 -1.47
N GLY A 231 8.43 0.73 -1.45
CA GLY A 231 7.24 1.30 -2.08
C GLY A 231 6.41 2.20 -1.17
N GLN A 232 6.65 2.19 0.15
CA GLN A 232 5.89 3.00 1.10
C GLN A 232 6.78 3.80 2.06
N TYR A 233 7.65 3.14 2.85
CA TYR A 233 8.45 3.88 3.83
C TYR A 233 9.37 4.91 3.17
N MET A 234 10.07 4.55 2.10
CA MET A 234 10.93 5.49 1.38
C MET A 234 10.18 6.71 0.83
N PRO A 235 9.15 6.55 -0.01
CA PRO A 235 8.41 7.70 -0.53
C PRO A 235 7.64 8.46 0.55
N GLY A 236 7.09 7.80 1.57
CA GLY A 236 6.41 8.47 2.68
C GLY A 236 7.35 9.34 3.52
N MET A 237 8.55 8.84 3.80
CA MET A 237 9.61 9.64 4.45
C MET A 237 10.07 10.81 3.59
N LEU A 238 10.12 10.64 2.27
CA LEU A 238 10.46 11.72 1.35
C LEU A 238 9.40 12.83 1.37
N VAL A 239 8.11 12.48 1.41
CA VAL A 239 7.01 13.46 1.53
C VAL A 239 7.15 14.27 2.82
N LEU A 240 7.38 13.62 3.97
CA LEU A 240 7.59 14.32 5.24
C LEU A 240 8.78 15.28 5.18
N ARG A 241 9.91 14.84 4.64
CA ARG A 241 11.14 15.65 4.52
C ARG A 241 10.96 16.83 3.57
N ASN A 242 10.28 16.63 2.44
CA ASN A 242 10.03 17.70 1.47
C ASN A 242 9.14 18.83 2.04
N ASP A 243 8.22 18.49 2.96
CA ASP A 243 7.38 19.46 3.64
C ASP A 243 8.02 20.03 4.92
N GLY A 244 9.30 19.70 5.17
CA GLY A 244 10.14 20.29 6.22
C GLY A 244 10.09 19.58 7.57
N PHE A 245 9.45 18.40 7.66
CA PHE A 245 9.36 17.62 8.88
C PHE A 245 10.65 16.79 9.09
N LYS A 246 11.06 16.62 10.37
CA LYS A 246 12.40 16.12 10.72
C LYS A 246 12.38 14.76 11.42
N THR A 247 11.22 14.21 11.73
CA THR A 247 11.12 12.89 12.39
C THR A 247 11.89 11.85 11.57
N SER A 248 12.76 11.10 12.24
CA SER A 248 13.52 10.03 11.60
C SER A 248 12.60 8.84 11.27
N ALA A 249 13.02 7.99 10.33
CA ALA A 249 12.29 6.79 9.98
C ALA A 249 12.23 5.76 11.12
N ASN A 250 13.23 5.75 12.02
CA ASN A 250 13.39 4.74 13.05
C ASN A 250 12.18 4.57 13.98
N PRO A 251 11.68 5.62 14.67
CA PRO A 251 10.51 5.47 15.52
C PRO A 251 9.24 5.16 14.71
N ILE A 252 9.15 5.62 13.47
CA ILE A 252 8.00 5.32 12.61
C ILE A 252 7.98 3.82 12.29
N LEU A 253 9.11 3.24 11.86
CA LEU A 253 9.21 1.80 11.60
C LEU A 253 8.94 0.97 12.86
N ALA A 254 9.51 1.35 14.00
CA ALA A 254 9.33 0.62 15.25
C ALA A 254 7.86 0.58 15.68
N VAL A 255 7.16 1.73 15.64
CA VAL A 255 5.77 1.84 16.08
C VAL A 255 4.81 1.17 15.10
N THR A 256 4.97 1.42 13.80
CA THR A 256 4.12 0.79 12.79
C THR A 256 4.40 -0.71 12.68
N GLY A 257 5.65 -1.14 12.85
CA GLY A 257 6.02 -2.54 12.94
C GLY A 257 5.39 -3.24 14.14
N LEU A 258 5.43 -2.60 15.33
CA LEU A 258 4.76 -3.13 16.52
C LEU A 258 3.23 -3.22 16.33
N GLY A 259 2.62 -2.17 15.78
CA GLY A 259 1.20 -2.17 15.44
C GLY A 259 0.86 -3.29 14.44
N SER A 260 1.67 -3.48 13.41
CA SER A 260 1.50 -4.56 12.42
C SER A 260 1.59 -5.94 13.08
N LEU A 261 2.57 -6.14 13.98
CA LEU A 261 2.76 -7.40 14.68
C LEU A 261 1.55 -7.77 15.56
N LEU A 262 1.02 -6.80 16.30
CA LEU A 262 -0.12 -7.00 17.18
C LEU A 262 -1.44 -7.20 16.40
N ALA A 263 -1.58 -6.56 15.26
CA ALA A 263 -2.78 -6.64 14.44
C ALA A 263 -2.78 -7.82 13.44
N ALA A 264 -1.61 -8.41 13.15
CA ALA A 264 -1.48 -9.51 12.20
C ALA A 264 -2.39 -10.72 12.52
N PRO A 265 -2.52 -11.22 13.76
CA PRO A 265 -3.40 -12.34 14.07
C PRO A 265 -4.88 -12.08 13.77
N PHE A 266 -5.27 -10.84 13.59
CA PHE A 266 -6.63 -10.42 13.20
C PHE A 266 -6.76 -10.11 11.71
N GLY A 267 -5.74 -10.47 10.91
CA GLY A 267 -5.72 -10.39 9.46
C GLY A 267 -4.88 -9.25 8.88
N SER A 268 -4.45 -8.27 9.68
CA SER A 268 -3.74 -7.10 9.16
C SER A 268 -2.36 -7.45 8.61
N HIS A 269 -2.11 -7.02 7.38
CA HIS A 269 -0.76 -6.97 6.82
C HIS A 269 -0.05 -5.66 7.25
N ALA A 270 1.12 -5.35 6.68
CA ALA A 270 2.00 -4.28 7.11
C ALA A 270 1.35 -2.88 7.15
N PHE A 271 1.52 -2.18 8.27
CA PHE A 271 1.33 -0.73 8.39
C PHE A 271 2.63 -0.01 8.04
N ASN A 272 2.52 1.22 7.61
CA ASN A 272 3.65 2.05 7.22
C ASN A 272 3.28 3.54 7.24
N VAL A 273 4.26 4.41 7.03
CA VAL A 273 3.99 5.80 6.73
C VAL A 273 3.39 5.91 5.33
N ALA A 274 2.30 6.66 5.19
CA ALA A 274 1.66 6.91 3.91
C ALA A 274 2.54 7.79 3.01
N ALA A 275 2.41 7.62 1.70
CA ALA A 275 3.08 8.46 0.71
C ALA A 275 2.09 9.44 0.06
N ILE A 276 1.16 8.93 -0.75
CA ILE A 276 0.25 9.75 -1.57
C ILE A 276 -0.72 10.55 -0.70
N THR A 277 -1.38 9.87 0.24
CA THR A 277 -2.38 10.48 1.11
C THR A 277 -1.74 11.35 2.20
N ALA A 278 -0.47 11.10 2.56
CA ALA A 278 0.27 11.96 3.45
C ALA A 278 0.43 13.39 2.89
N ALA A 279 0.72 13.55 1.61
CA ALA A 279 0.90 14.85 0.96
C ALA A 279 -0.33 15.79 1.13
N ILE A 280 -1.53 15.20 1.32
CA ILE A 280 -2.76 15.96 1.60
C ILE A 280 -2.69 16.65 2.98
N CYS A 281 -2.06 15.99 3.94
CA CYS A 281 -2.03 16.39 5.34
C CYS A 281 -0.74 17.10 5.74
N THR A 282 0.35 16.89 4.99
CA THR A 282 1.66 17.50 5.27
C THR A 282 1.84 18.86 4.61
N GLY A 283 1.10 19.14 3.54
CA GLY A 283 1.19 20.37 2.76
C GLY A 283 0.47 21.57 3.39
N LYS A 284 0.63 22.73 2.74
CA LYS A 284 -0.03 24.00 3.14
C LYS A 284 -1.55 23.93 3.08
N ASP A 285 -2.11 23.06 2.26
CA ASP A 285 -3.56 22.84 2.15
C ASP A 285 -4.18 22.30 3.45
N ALA A 286 -3.40 21.58 4.27
CA ALA A 286 -3.85 21.15 5.58
C ALA A 286 -3.85 22.31 6.59
N HIS A 287 -2.78 23.09 6.63
CA HIS A 287 -2.69 24.31 7.44
C HIS A 287 -1.48 25.15 7.01
N GLU A 288 -1.62 26.48 6.96
CA GLU A 288 -0.50 27.39 6.63
C GLU A 288 0.66 27.23 7.64
N ASP A 289 0.34 27.22 8.93
CA ASP A 289 1.29 26.96 10.00
C ASP A 289 1.60 25.47 10.10
N SER A 290 2.83 25.09 9.74
CA SER A 290 3.31 23.70 9.76
C SER A 290 3.24 23.07 11.16
N THR A 291 3.35 23.87 12.23
CA THR A 291 3.30 23.38 13.61
C THR A 291 1.93 22.86 14.03
N LYS A 292 0.86 23.19 13.28
CA LYS A 292 -0.51 22.75 13.52
C LYS A 292 -0.94 21.57 12.63
N ARG A 293 -0.14 21.19 11.63
CA ARG A 293 -0.50 20.12 10.70
C ARG A 293 -0.57 18.73 11.34
N TYR A 294 0.09 18.52 12.50
CA TYR A 294 -0.03 17.26 13.25
C TYR A 294 -1.49 16.93 13.63
N ILE A 295 -2.37 17.94 13.72
CA ILE A 295 -3.80 17.76 13.96
C ILE A 295 -4.43 16.93 12.84
N ALA A 296 -4.00 17.10 11.59
CA ALA A 296 -4.46 16.29 10.48
C ALA A 296 -4.08 14.81 10.66
N GLY A 297 -2.88 14.50 11.19
CA GLY A 297 -2.49 13.14 11.50
C GLY A 297 -3.35 12.50 12.58
N ILE A 298 -3.67 13.24 13.65
CA ILE A 298 -4.57 12.77 14.70
C ILE A 298 -5.98 12.55 14.14
N ALA A 299 -6.51 13.50 13.38
CA ALA A 299 -7.84 13.40 12.77
C ALA A 299 -7.94 12.24 11.78
N CYS A 300 -6.90 12.00 10.95
CA CYS A 300 -6.82 10.81 10.10
C CYS A 300 -6.98 9.53 10.92
N GLY A 301 -6.23 9.42 12.02
CA GLY A 301 -6.30 8.25 12.88
C GLY A 301 -7.68 8.03 13.48
N VAL A 302 -8.36 9.10 13.91
CA VAL A 302 -9.75 9.02 14.42
C VAL A 302 -10.71 8.54 13.33
N PHE A 303 -10.60 9.06 12.10
CA PHE A 303 -11.43 8.61 10.98
C PHE A 303 -11.14 7.15 10.60
N TYR A 304 -9.89 6.71 10.61
CA TYR A 304 -9.54 5.31 10.39
C TYR A 304 -10.15 4.38 11.44
N ILE A 305 -10.09 4.75 12.72
CA ILE A 305 -10.74 3.98 13.80
C ILE A 305 -12.25 3.92 13.57
N PHE A 306 -12.88 5.03 13.22
CA PHE A 306 -14.32 5.06 12.94
C PHE A 306 -14.68 4.10 11.79
N VAL A 307 -13.96 4.15 10.67
CA VAL A 307 -14.19 3.23 9.54
C VAL A 307 -13.93 1.78 9.96
N GLY A 308 -12.91 1.53 10.77
CA GLY A 308 -12.60 0.18 11.26
C GLY A 308 -13.73 -0.42 12.10
N ILE A 309 -14.38 0.37 12.94
CA ILE A 309 -15.52 -0.07 13.75
C ILE A 309 -16.66 -0.59 12.85
N PHE A 310 -16.90 0.06 11.72
CA PHE A 310 -17.93 -0.32 10.73
C PHE A 310 -17.40 -1.21 9.60
N GLY A 311 -16.32 -1.95 9.83
CA GLY A 311 -15.68 -2.80 8.82
C GLY A 311 -16.60 -3.84 8.19
N VAL A 312 -17.61 -4.37 8.93
CA VAL A 312 -18.63 -5.29 8.41
C VAL A 312 -19.46 -4.63 7.33
N THR A 313 -19.95 -3.40 7.60
CA THR A 313 -20.71 -2.61 6.62
C THR A 313 -19.89 -2.35 5.35
N LEU A 314 -18.61 -2.04 5.52
CA LEU A 314 -17.71 -1.81 4.39
C LEU A 314 -17.47 -3.11 3.60
N ALA A 315 -17.29 -4.24 4.29
CA ALA A 315 -17.17 -5.55 3.65
C ALA A 315 -18.43 -5.90 2.84
N ALA A 316 -19.62 -5.73 3.44
CA ALA A 316 -20.90 -5.95 2.76
C ALA A 316 -21.04 -5.08 1.51
N LEU A 317 -20.68 -3.80 1.60
CA LEU A 317 -20.71 -2.87 0.46
C LEU A 317 -19.88 -3.40 -0.72
N PHE A 318 -18.68 -3.93 -0.47
CA PHE A 318 -17.83 -4.43 -1.55
C PHE A 318 -18.28 -5.79 -2.12
N LEU A 319 -18.93 -6.63 -1.31
CA LEU A 319 -19.44 -7.92 -1.77
C LEU A 319 -20.53 -7.81 -2.83
N ILE A 320 -21.32 -6.73 -2.82
CA ILE A 320 -22.38 -6.48 -3.80
C ILE A 320 -21.87 -5.85 -5.11
N LEU A 321 -20.61 -5.37 -5.14
CA LEU A 321 -20.04 -4.76 -6.34
C LEU A 321 -19.56 -5.82 -7.34
N PRO A 322 -19.86 -5.67 -8.66
CA PRO A 322 -19.38 -6.59 -9.69
C PRO A 322 -17.85 -6.68 -9.73
N ALA A 323 -17.34 -7.90 -9.95
CA ALA A 323 -15.88 -8.13 -10.03
C ALA A 323 -15.19 -7.27 -11.11
N THR A 324 -15.89 -7.01 -12.23
CA THR A 324 -15.40 -6.13 -13.30
C THR A 324 -15.21 -4.70 -12.81
N PHE A 325 -16.18 -4.19 -12.03
CA PHE A 325 -16.08 -2.85 -11.43
C PHE A 325 -14.86 -2.76 -10.51
N ILE A 326 -14.71 -3.76 -9.62
CA ILE A 326 -13.60 -3.84 -8.66
C ILE A 326 -12.25 -3.89 -9.39
N ALA A 327 -12.10 -4.75 -10.40
CA ALA A 327 -10.86 -4.90 -11.15
C ALA A 327 -10.50 -3.62 -11.93
N THR A 328 -11.48 -2.99 -12.57
CA THR A 328 -11.26 -1.75 -13.33
C THR A 328 -10.87 -0.60 -12.41
N LEU A 329 -11.57 -0.43 -11.30
CA LEU A 329 -11.28 0.62 -10.33
C LEU A 329 -9.87 0.44 -9.72
N ALA A 330 -9.51 -0.79 -9.32
CA ALA A 330 -8.19 -1.11 -8.79
C ALA A 330 -7.07 -0.80 -9.79
N GLY A 331 -7.21 -1.23 -11.04
CA GLY A 331 -6.21 -0.97 -12.07
C GLY A 331 -6.06 0.52 -12.38
N LEU A 332 -7.16 1.28 -12.48
CA LEU A 332 -7.13 2.73 -12.68
C LEU A 332 -6.48 3.46 -11.51
N ALA A 333 -6.74 3.03 -10.28
CA ALA A 333 -6.11 3.60 -9.09
C ALA A 333 -4.59 3.41 -9.08
N LEU A 334 -4.10 2.31 -9.64
CA LEU A 334 -2.68 1.95 -9.66
C LEU A 334 -1.91 2.45 -10.88
N LEU A 335 -2.58 3.01 -11.91
CA LEU A 335 -1.93 3.47 -13.16
C LEU A 335 -0.75 4.42 -12.91
N GLY A 336 -0.92 5.38 -12.01
CA GLY A 336 0.15 6.31 -11.65
C GLY A 336 1.36 5.62 -11.00
N THR A 337 1.10 4.65 -10.13
CA THR A 337 2.15 3.87 -9.46
C THR A 337 2.86 2.94 -10.43
N ILE A 338 2.13 2.30 -11.36
CA ILE A 338 2.71 1.48 -12.43
C ILE A 338 3.65 2.31 -13.29
N GLY A 339 3.17 3.47 -13.78
CA GLY A 339 3.97 4.36 -14.63
C GLY A 339 5.21 4.90 -13.92
N GLY A 340 5.07 5.35 -12.66
CA GLY A 340 6.19 5.84 -11.85
C GLY A 340 7.22 4.74 -11.55
N SER A 341 6.77 3.53 -11.23
CA SER A 341 7.66 2.39 -10.96
C SER A 341 8.42 1.98 -12.22
N LEU A 342 7.77 1.93 -13.39
CA LEU A 342 8.45 1.66 -14.66
C LEU A 342 9.48 2.74 -15.00
N ALA A 343 9.12 4.01 -14.84
CA ALA A 343 10.06 5.11 -15.09
C ALA A 343 11.29 5.00 -14.18
N ASN A 344 11.09 4.78 -12.87
CA ASN A 344 12.18 4.62 -11.91
C ASN A 344 13.05 3.39 -12.18
N ALA A 345 12.44 2.27 -12.58
CA ALA A 345 13.15 1.03 -12.93
C ALA A 345 14.14 1.24 -14.08
N LEU A 346 13.81 2.13 -15.03
CA LEU A 346 14.60 2.37 -16.24
C LEU A 346 15.48 3.61 -16.19
N THR A 347 15.53 4.32 -15.06
CA THR A 347 16.25 5.60 -14.94
C THR A 347 17.77 5.42 -15.02
N ASP A 348 18.32 4.42 -14.33
CA ASP A 348 19.76 4.15 -14.34
C ASP A 348 20.15 3.28 -15.56
N PRO A 349 20.93 3.80 -16.52
CA PRO A 349 21.33 3.01 -17.69
C PRO A 349 22.11 1.72 -17.35
N LYS A 350 22.88 1.71 -16.26
CA LYS A 350 23.69 0.55 -15.85
C LYS A 350 22.84 -0.51 -15.14
N GLY A 351 21.81 -0.10 -14.42
CA GLY A 351 20.91 -0.98 -13.69
C GLY A 351 19.67 -1.39 -14.48
N ARG A 352 19.46 -0.82 -15.68
CA ARG A 352 18.21 -0.97 -16.47
C ARG A 352 17.92 -2.42 -16.83
N GLU A 353 18.92 -3.18 -17.25
CA GLU A 353 18.73 -4.58 -17.65
C GLU A 353 18.34 -5.46 -16.46
N THR A 354 19.01 -5.28 -15.32
CA THR A 354 18.67 -6.02 -14.09
C THR A 354 17.28 -5.66 -13.56
N ALA A 355 16.88 -4.39 -13.68
CA ALA A 355 15.53 -3.94 -13.33
C ALA A 355 14.48 -4.54 -14.28
N LEU A 356 14.78 -4.64 -15.58
CA LEU A 356 13.89 -5.26 -16.57
C LEU A 356 13.74 -6.77 -16.35
N ILE A 357 14.83 -7.47 -16.03
CA ILE A 357 14.79 -8.89 -15.63
C ILE A 357 13.86 -9.07 -14.43
N THR A 358 14.05 -8.24 -13.39
CA THR A 358 13.19 -8.28 -12.20
C THR A 358 11.72 -8.05 -12.56
N PHE A 359 11.44 -7.03 -13.37
CA PHE A 359 10.09 -6.68 -13.82
C PHE A 359 9.43 -7.85 -14.56
N LEU A 360 10.10 -8.39 -15.60
CA LEU A 360 9.54 -9.45 -16.43
C LEU A 360 9.34 -10.75 -15.65
N ALA A 361 10.32 -11.16 -14.85
CA ALA A 361 10.22 -12.37 -14.02
C ALA A 361 9.10 -12.25 -12.98
N THR A 362 8.92 -11.05 -12.39
CA THR A 362 7.82 -10.79 -11.45
C THR A 362 6.47 -10.76 -12.17
N ALA A 363 6.38 -10.08 -13.32
CA ALA A 363 5.15 -9.96 -14.11
C ALA A 363 4.68 -11.32 -14.67
N ALA A 364 5.59 -12.23 -14.94
CA ALA A 364 5.27 -13.60 -15.35
C ALA A 364 4.52 -14.37 -14.25
N ASN A 365 4.64 -13.95 -13.00
CA ASN A 365 3.95 -14.49 -11.82
C ASN A 365 4.05 -16.02 -11.68
N VAL A 366 5.22 -16.58 -12.03
CA VAL A 366 5.47 -18.03 -11.99
C VAL A 366 5.72 -18.46 -10.56
N THR A 367 4.97 -19.45 -10.08
CA THR A 367 5.20 -20.09 -8.79
C THR A 367 6.12 -21.30 -8.96
N LEU A 368 7.27 -21.28 -8.28
CA LEU A 368 8.22 -22.39 -8.27
C LEU A 368 8.47 -22.82 -6.81
N LEU A 369 8.48 -24.13 -6.57
CA LEU A 369 8.72 -24.72 -5.24
C LEU A 369 7.79 -24.20 -4.14
N GLY A 370 6.55 -23.82 -4.51
CA GLY A 370 5.58 -23.24 -3.58
C GLY A 370 5.83 -21.76 -3.24
N VAL A 371 6.78 -21.11 -3.91
CA VAL A 371 7.14 -19.69 -3.68
C VAL A 371 6.70 -18.86 -4.88
N GLY A 372 6.01 -17.74 -4.61
CA GLY A 372 5.39 -16.89 -5.64
C GLY A 372 6.40 -16.10 -6.48
N GLY A 373 5.93 -15.63 -7.65
CA GLY A 373 6.75 -14.97 -8.68
C GLY A 373 7.47 -13.70 -8.23
N ALA A 374 6.96 -12.99 -7.21
CA ALA A 374 7.64 -11.81 -6.68
C ALA A 374 9.00 -12.13 -6.03
N PHE A 375 9.09 -13.24 -5.30
CA PHE A 375 10.37 -13.72 -4.76
C PHE A 375 11.35 -14.05 -5.89
N TRP A 376 10.90 -14.82 -6.87
CA TRP A 376 11.75 -15.25 -7.99
C TRP A 376 12.19 -14.07 -8.87
N GLY A 377 11.31 -13.09 -9.08
CA GLY A 377 11.67 -11.85 -9.77
C GLY A 377 12.76 -11.07 -9.05
N LEU A 378 12.61 -10.90 -7.72
CA LEU A 378 13.62 -10.26 -6.89
C LEU A 378 14.95 -11.05 -6.91
N PHE A 379 14.89 -12.36 -6.75
CA PHE A 379 16.06 -13.23 -6.77
C PHE A 379 16.80 -13.15 -8.12
N ALA A 380 16.08 -13.27 -9.23
CA ALA A 380 16.65 -13.17 -10.57
C ALA A 380 17.31 -11.80 -10.81
N GLY A 381 16.64 -10.71 -10.40
CA GLY A 381 17.18 -9.36 -10.52
C GLY A 381 18.43 -9.14 -9.69
N MET A 382 18.44 -9.59 -8.44
CA MET A 382 19.63 -9.49 -7.57
C MET A 382 20.80 -10.34 -8.07
N MET A 383 20.52 -11.57 -8.54
CA MET A 383 21.54 -12.43 -9.16
C MET A 383 22.12 -11.80 -10.41
N ALA A 384 21.26 -11.29 -11.31
CA ALA A 384 21.72 -10.58 -12.50
C ALA A 384 22.56 -9.34 -12.13
N HIS A 385 22.15 -8.58 -11.12
CA HIS A 385 22.88 -7.41 -10.63
C HIS A 385 24.29 -7.80 -10.13
N LEU A 386 24.38 -8.84 -9.32
CA LEU A 386 25.66 -9.33 -8.79
C LEU A 386 26.57 -9.82 -9.93
N LEU A 387 26.04 -10.57 -10.89
CA LEU A 387 26.84 -11.14 -11.99
C LEU A 387 27.29 -10.07 -12.98
N MET A 388 26.43 -9.12 -13.34
CA MET A 388 26.73 -8.11 -14.35
C MET A 388 27.58 -6.96 -13.80
N ASN A 389 27.48 -6.65 -12.47
CA ASN A 389 28.25 -5.59 -11.84
C ASN A 389 29.47 -6.10 -11.07
N SER A 390 29.68 -7.42 -10.94
CA SER A 390 30.92 -7.96 -10.39
C SER A 390 32.07 -7.64 -11.33
N LYS A 391 33.10 -7.03 -10.81
CA LYS A 391 34.37 -6.85 -11.51
C LYS A 391 35.07 -8.22 -11.60
N PHE A 392 34.65 -9.08 -12.52
CA PHE A 392 35.48 -10.20 -12.88
C PHE A 392 36.80 -9.65 -13.46
N PRO A 393 37.97 -10.10 -12.98
CA PRO A 393 39.22 -9.70 -13.61
C PRO A 393 39.17 -10.16 -15.06
N LYS A 394 39.18 -9.21 -16.01
CA LYS A 394 39.33 -9.54 -17.43
C LYS A 394 40.64 -10.30 -17.55
N LYS A 395 40.58 -11.63 -17.74
CA LYS A 395 41.71 -12.39 -18.25
C LYS A 395 42.09 -11.73 -19.59
N GLN A 396 43.16 -11.01 -19.60
CA GLN A 396 43.81 -10.59 -20.84
C GLN A 396 44.19 -11.90 -21.57
N PHE A 397 43.40 -12.27 -22.55
CA PHE A 397 43.87 -13.18 -23.57
C PHE A 397 44.95 -12.44 -24.35
N GLY A 398 46.21 -12.65 -23.94
CA GLY A 398 47.37 -12.15 -24.62
C GLY A 398 47.35 -12.72 -26.06
N THR A 399 47.18 -11.85 -27.03
CA THR A 399 47.56 -12.12 -28.40
C THR A 399 49.08 -12.07 -28.44
N ASN A 400 49.73 -13.25 -28.20
CA ASN A 400 51.09 -13.40 -28.64
C ASN A 400 51.08 -13.42 -30.19
N LYS A 401 51.65 -12.37 -30.76
CA LYS A 401 52.21 -12.38 -32.11
C LYS A 401 53.67 -12.75 -32.03
#